data_5f1bf017421186cb2a7da1be82b8c6b1
#
_entry.id   5f1bf017421186cb2a7da1be82b8c6b1
#
_cell.length_a   1.000
_cell.length_b   1.000
_cell.length_c   1.000
_cell.angle_alpha   90.00
_cell.angle_beta   90.00
_cell.angle_gamma   90.00
#
_symmetry.space_group_name_H-M   'P 1'
#
loop_
_entity.id
_entity.type
_entity.pdbx_description
1 polymer ?
#
loop_
_entity_poly.entity_id
_entity_poly.type
_entity_poly.pdbx_seq_one_letter_code
_entity_poly.pdbx_strand_id
1 'polypeptide(L)'
;MRSVIMEEPGKVVVEDRPMPTLLESTDAVIKLAASCICGSDLWPYRGAQSVDHQQMGHEYIGEVIEVGDDVKTVKPGDFVVGSFCISCGECATCQDGYPSRCLKAIAAGDGFIGMRSNGTQAEYARIPFADGTLVKTPAYPTAEQIPHLMAASDVLGTGWYAADAAKAGPGKAIVVVGDGAVGLGAVIGAKQLGAEKIII
;
A
#
# COMPACT_ATOMS: atom_id res chain seq x y z
N MET A 1 -3.73 20.38 -6.08
CA MET A 1 -3.00 19.69 -5.01
C MET A 1 -1.55 19.50 -5.38
N ARG A 2 -0.65 19.47 -4.41
CA ARG A 2 0.76 19.15 -4.66
C ARG A 2 0.94 17.63 -4.76
N SER A 3 1.80 17.19 -5.68
CA SER A 3 2.15 15.80 -5.87
C SER A 3 3.64 15.66 -6.22
N VAL A 4 4.26 14.58 -5.77
CA VAL A 4 5.64 14.23 -6.11
C VAL A 4 5.65 13.51 -7.45
N ILE A 5 6.47 13.99 -8.36
CA ILE A 5 6.62 13.48 -9.72
C ILE A 5 8.07 13.09 -9.95
N MET A 6 8.28 11.90 -10.45
CA MET A 6 9.57 11.52 -11.04
C MET A 6 9.53 11.86 -12.52
N GLU A 7 10.22 12.95 -12.90
CA GLU A 7 10.25 13.40 -14.29
C GLU A 7 11.07 12.45 -15.17
N GLU A 8 12.24 12.08 -14.67
CA GLU A 8 13.19 11.17 -15.32
C GLU A 8 14.07 10.50 -14.25
N PRO A 9 14.85 9.50 -14.57
CA PRO A 9 15.80 8.91 -13.62
C PRO A 9 16.70 9.96 -12.96
N GLY A 10 16.75 9.96 -11.64
CA GLY A 10 17.53 10.90 -10.82
C GLY A 10 16.87 12.26 -10.60
N LYS A 11 15.71 12.53 -11.18
CA LYS A 11 15.04 13.83 -11.05
C LYS A 11 13.60 13.69 -10.53
N VAL A 12 13.39 14.21 -9.32
CA VAL A 12 12.10 14.24 -8.64
C VAL A 12 11.75 15.69 -8.33
N VAL A 13 10.51 16.07 -8.61
CA VAL A 13 9.97 17.41 -8.40
C VAL A 13 8.63 17.38 -7.68
N VAL A 14 8.19 18.51 -7.17
CA VAL A 14 6.83 18.69 -6.65
C VAL A 14 6.07 19.59 -7.62
N GLU A 15 4.94 19.13 -8.08
CA GLU A 15 4.07 19.84 -9.02
C GLU A 15 2.68 20.06 -8.48
N ASP A 16 2.03 21.11 -8.96
CA ASP A 16 0.59 21.31 -8.80
C ASP A 16 -0.19 20.45 -9.82
N ARG A 17 -1.06 19.60 -9.29
CA ARG A 17 -1.90 18.69 -10.08
C ARG A 17 -3.38 18.94 -9.77
N PRO A 18 -4.28 18.60 -10.69
CA PRO A 18 -5.71 18.60 -10.39
C PRO A 18 -6.04 17.74 -9.17
N MET A 19 -7.09 18.08 -8.45
CA MET A 19 -7.63 17.20 -7.42
C MET A 19 -8.11 15.89 -8.04
N PRO A 20 -7.84 14.73 -7.40
CA PRO A 20 -8.41 13.46 -7.86
C PRO A 20 -9.93 13.48 -7.69
N THR A 21 -10.62 12.80 -8.59
CA THR A 21 -12.07 12.61 -8.57
C THR A 21 -12.39 11.12 -8.62
N LEU A 22 -13.58 10.73 -8.20
CA LEU A 22 -14.08 9.37 -8.42
C LEU A 22 -14.23 9.14 -9.93
N LEU A 23 -13.74 8.01 -10.42
CA LEU A 23 -13.91 7.56 -11.80
C LEU A 23 -14.90 6.40 -11.90
N GLU A 24 -14.98 5.60 -10.84
CA GLU A 24 -15.86 4.44 -10.74
C GLU A 24 -16.65 4.51 -9.42
N SER A 25 -17.81 3.86 -9.39
CA SER A 25 -18.67 3.80 -8.20
C SER A 25 -18.05 3.05 -7.02
N THR A 26 -16.97 2.31 -7.25
CA THR A 26 -16.20 1.56 -6.24
C THR A 26 -14.98 2.30 -5.69
N ASP A 27 -14.74 3.53 -6.15
CA ASP A 27 -13.58 4.33 -5.77
C ASP A 27 -13.78 5.07 -4.45
N ALA A 28 -12.67 5.45 -3.84
CA ALA A 28 -12.64 6.48 -2.80
C ALA A 28 -11.60 7.55 -3.13
N VAL A 29 -11.80 8.76 -2.63
CA VAL A 29 -10.76 9.79 -2.55
C VAL A 29 -10.37 9.97 -1.10
N ILE A 30 -9.07 9.94 -0.84
CA ILE A 30 -8.51 10.12 0.50
C ILE A 30 -7.62 11.36 0.56
N LYS A 31 -7.66 12.04 1.70
CA LYS A 31 -6.66 13.05 2.10
C LYS A 31 -5.53 12.33 2.81
N LEU A 32 -4.34 12.42 2.27
CA LEU A 32 -3.19 11.70 2.79
C LEU A 32 -2.67 12.34 4.08
N ALA A 33 -2.54 11.54 5.13
CA ALA A 33 -1.91 11.94 6.38
C ALA A 33 -0.40 11.68 6.38
N ALA A 34 0.00 10.58 5.73
CA ALA A 34 1.39 10.22 5.54
C ALA A 34 1.56 9.29 4.32
N SER A 35 2.76 9.31 3.75
CA SER A 35 3.23 8.39 2.71
C SER A 35 4.71 8.11 2.94
N CYS A 36 5.22 6.97 2.44
CA CYS A 36 6.63 6.60 2.54
C CYS A 36 7.31 6.59 1.18
N ILE A 37 8.65 6.61 1.22
CA ILE A 37 9.51 6.24 0.10
C ILE A 37 9.88 4.77 0.29
N CYS A 38 9.49 3.93 -0.65
CA CYS A 38 9.83 2.51 -0.65
C CYS A 38 11.15 2.25 -1.39
N GLY A 39 11.82 1.15 -1.07
CA GLY A 39 12.98 0.69 -1.83
C GLY A 39 12.69 0.45 -3.31
N SER A 40 11.44 0.10 -3.66
CA SER A 40 11.00 -0.07 -5.05
C SER A 40 10.95 1.23 -5.84
N ASP A 41 10.76 2.40 -5.21
CA ASP A 41 10.82 3.71 -5.85
C ASP A 41 12.23 4.01 -6.38
N LEU A 42 13.25 3.35 -5.83
CA LEU A 42 14.64 3.55 -6.23
C LEU A 42 15.01 2.85 -7.55
N TRP A 43 14.23 1.88 -8.02
CA TRP A 43 14.50 1.21 -9.28
C TRP A 43 14.34 2.17 -10.48
N PRO A 44 13.20 2.85 -10.64
CA PRO A 44 13.06 3.87 -11.67
C PRO A 44 13.97 5.07 -11.41
N TYR A 45 14.17 5.50 -10.15
CA TYR A 45 15.07 6.60 -9.81
C TYR A 45 16.52 6.36 -10.28
N ARG A 46 16.99 5.12 -10.20
CA ARG A 46 18.34 4.71 -10.64
C ARG A 46 18.40 4.33 -12.13
N GLY A 47 17.31 4.46 -12.86
CA GLY A 47 17.24 4.12 -14.28
C GLY A 47 17.16 2.61 -14.58
N ALA A 48 16.92 1.76 -13.58
CA ALA A 48 16.73 0.32 -13.78
C ALA A 48 15.35 -0.02 -14.38
N GLN A 49 14.41 0.92 -14.29
CA GLN A 49 13.10 0.87 -14.94
C GLN A 49 12.87 2.20 -15.64
N SER A 50 12.17 2.17 -16.78
CA SER A 50 11.79 3.39 -17.47
C SER A 50 10.75 4.15 -16.65
N VAL A 51 10.91 5.47 -16.59
CA VAL A 51 9.97 6.40 -16.01
C VAL A 51 9.87 7.62 -16.93
N ASP A 52 8.67 8.15 -17.05
CA ASP A 52 8.37 9.32 -17.84
C ASP A 52 7.27 10.11 -17.11
N HIS A 53 7.67 11.16 -16.42
CA HIS A 53 6.78 12.10 -15.71
C HIS A 53 5.69 11.39 -14.87
N GLN A 54 6.10 10.46 -14.03
CA GLN A 54 5.20 9.57 -13.28
C GLN A 54 4.99 10.07 -11.85
N GLN A 55 3.74 10.02 -11.36
CA GLN A 55 3.45 10.21 -9.93
C GLN A 55 4.05 9.08 -9.10
N MET A 56 4.55 9.43 -7.92
CA MET A 56 5.23 8.50 -7.03
C MET A 56 4.37 8.10 -5.82
N GLY A 57 4.76 7.00 -5.19
CA GLY A 57 4.23 6.51 -3.91
C GLY A 57 3.15 5.46 -4.05
N HIS A 58 3.23 4.47 -3.17
CA HIS A 58 2.28 3.36 -3.08
C HIS A 58 2.03 2.93 -1.62
N GLU A 59 2.76 3.49 -0.67
CA GLU A 59 2.55 3.29 0.76
C GLU A 59 1.86 4.52 1.34
N TYR A 60 0.70 4.35 1.99
CA TYR A 60 -0.12 5.48 2.37
C TYR A 60 -1.15 5.18 3.46
N ILE A 61 -1.46 6.22 4.22
CA ILE A 61 -2.55 6.27 5.19
C ILE A 61 -3.21 7.64 5.12
N GLY A 62 -4.49 7.72 5.45
CA GLY A 62 -5.20 9.00 5.39
C GLY A 62 -6.65 8.92 5.78
N GLU A 63 -7.34 10.02 5.59
CA GLU A 63 -8.77 10.19 5.86
C GLU A 63 -9.56 10.10 4.55
N VAL A 64 -10.61 9.31 4.56
CA VAL A 64 -11.58 9.24 3.46
C VAL A 64 -12.35 10.56 3.38
N ILE A 65 -12.36 11.21 2.22
CA ILE A 65 -13.10 12.46 2.00
C ILE A 65 -14.30 12.29 1.08
N GLU A 66 -14.25 11.29 0.18
CA GLU A 66 -15.31 11.00 -0.77
C GLU A 66 -15.32 9.51 -1.11
N VAL A 67 -16.48 8.93 -1.36
CA VAL A 67 -16.66 7.54 -1.80
C VAL A 67 -17.69 7.45 -2.90
N GLY A 68 -17.54 6.46 -3.78
CA GLY A 68 -18.53 6.11 -4.79
C GLY A 68 -19.71 5.35 -4.18
N ASP A 69 -20.82 5.30 -4.92
CA ASP A 69 -22.10 4.77 -4.44
C ASP A 69 -22.07 3.28 -4.07
N ASP A 70 -21.13 2.50 -4.63
CA ASP A 70 -20.99 1.07 -4.37
C ASP A 70 -20.02 0.75 -3.22
N VAL A 71 -19.35 1.74 -2.62
CA VAL A 71 -18.45 1.55 -1.48
C VAL A 71 -19.26 1.31 -0.19
N LYS A 72 -18.91 0.25 0.57
CA LYS A 72 -19.68 -0.23 1.73
C LYS A 72 -18.89 -0.24 3.04
N THR A 73 -17.57 -0.41 2.99
CA THR A 73 -16.73 -0.66 4.16
C THR A 73 -16.16 0.59 4.80
N VAL A 74 -16.08 1.68 4.03
CA VAL A 74 -15.55 2.98 4.47
C VAL A 74 -16.46 4.12 4.07
N LYS A 75 -16.37 5.25 4.75
CA LYS A 75 -17.16 6.46 4.49
C LYS A 75 -16.33 7.71 4.79
N PRO A 76 -16.75 8.90 4.32
CA PRO A 76 -16.10 10.15 4.67
C PRO A 76 -15.92 10.33 6.17
N GLY A 77 -14.71 10.76 6.60
CA GLY A 77 -14.29 10.88 7.99
C GLY A 77 -13.65 9.63 8.60
N ASP A 78 -13.71 8.48 7.94
CA ASP A 78 -12.97 7.29 8.38
C ASP A 78 -11.48 7.45 8.10
N PHE A 79 -10.64 7.05 9.05
CA PHE A 79 -9.19 6.96 8.84
C PHE A 79 -8.84 5.54 8.35
N VAL A 80 -7.98 5.47 7.34
CA VAL A 80 -7.68 4.22 6.64
C VAL A 80 -6.18 4.00 6.46
N VAL A 81 -5.80 2.72 6.46
CA VAL A 81 -4.53 2.23 5.95
C VAL A 81 -4.79 1.64 4.57
N GLY A 82 -4.07 2.10 3.57
CA GLY A 82 -4.23 1.61 2.21
C GLY A 82 -3.20 0.56 1.84
N SER A 83 -3.64 -0.49 1.16
CA SER A 83 -2.75 -1.49 0.57
C SER A 83 -2.13 -0.96 -0.72
N PHE A 84 -0.86 -1.27 -0.96
CA PHE A 84 -0.25 -1.02 -2.26
C PHE A 84 -0.85 -1.89 -3.37
N CYS A 85 -1.38 -3.06 -3.03
CA CYS A 85 -2.12 -3.92 -3.96
C CYS A 85 -3.56 -3.45 -4.09
N ILE A 86 -3.99 -3.17 -5.30
CA ILE A 86 -5.39 -2.86 -5.61
C ILE A 86 -6.16 -4.17 -5.69
N SER A 87 -7.25 -4.29 -4.93
CA SER A 87 -8.07 -5.49 -4.91
C SER A 87 -9.55 -5.20 -4.74
N CYS A 88 -10.40 -5.96 -5.43
CA CYS A 88 -11.85 -5.79 -5.31
C CYS A 88 -12.46 -6.48 -4.08
N GLY A 89 -11.73 -7.38 -3.42
CA GLY A 89 -12.22 -8.15 -2.28
C GLY A 89 -13.22 -9.27 -2.58
N GLU A 90 -13.75 -9.39 -3.81
CA GLU A 90 -14.89 -10.27 -4.14
C GLU A 90 -14.63 -11.29 -5.26
N CYS A 91 -13.59 -11.11 -6.10
CA CYS A 91 -13.28 -12.10 -7.14
C CYS A 91 -12.67 -13.37 -6.53
N ALA A 92 -12.63 -14.46 -7.30
CA ALA A 92 -12.17 -15.76 -6.84
C ALA A 92 -10.78 -15.68 -6.16
N THR A 93 -9.81 -15.02 -6.78
CA THR A 93 -8.46 -14.90 -6.21
C THR A 93 -8.43 -14.08 -4.92
N CYS A 94 -9.27 -13.05 -4.78
CA CYS A 94 -9.40 -12.30 -3.54
C CYS A 94 -10.01 -13.17 -2.43
N GLN A 95 -11.05 -13.94 -2.75
CA GLN A 95 -11.72 -14.84 -1.81
C GLN A 95 -10.82 -16.01 -1.39
N ASP A 96 -9.93 -16.46 -2.27
CA ASP A 96 -8.91 -17.47 -1.98
C ASP A 96 -7.72 -16.94 -1.15
N GLY A 97 -7.74 -15.64 -0.77
CA GLY A 97 -6.68 -15.03 0.06
C GLY A 97 -5.49 -14.47 -0.72
N TYR A 98 -5.62 -14.28 -2.04
CA TYR A 98 -4.58 -13.71 -2.91
C TYR A 98 -5.00 -12.37 -3.52
N PRO A 99 -5.29 -11.33 -2.72
CA PRO A 99 -5.76 -10.03 -3.24
C PRO A 99 -4.76 -9.37 -4.18
N SER A 100 -3.44 -9.61 -4.02
CA SER A 100 -2.41 -9.12 -4.94
C SER A 100 -2.53 -9.68 -6.37
N ARG A 101 -3.39 -10.67 -6.58
CA ARG A 101 -3.71 -11.25 -7.89
C ARG A 101 -5.16 -11.01 -8.29
N CYS A 102 -5.73 -9.91 -7.83
CA CYS A 102 -7.11 -9.54 -8.12
C CYS A 102 -7.37 -9.51 -9.63
N LEU A 103 -8.32 -10.34 -10.08
CA LEU A 103 -8.65 -10.47 -11.50
C LEU A 103 -9.24 -9.19 -12.07
N LYS A 104 -10.05 -8.46 -11.28
CA LYS A 104 -10.66 -7.21 -11.73
C LYS A 104 -9.62 -6.08 -11.86
N ALA A 105 -8.74 -5.93 -10.87
CA ALA A 105 -7.68 -4.92 -10.91
C ALA A 105 -6.70 -5.17 -12.06
N ILE A 106 -6.28 -6.43 -12.28
CA ILE A 106 -5.41 -6.80 -13.40
C ILE A 106 -6.10 -6.53 -14.75
N ALA A 107 -7.37 -6.86 -14.90
CA ALA A 107 -8.14 -6.62 -16.12
C ALA A 107 -8.29 -5.11 -16.39
N ALA A 108 -8.40 -4.28 -15.35
CA ALA A 108 -8.39 -2.82 -15.46
C ALA A 108 -6.99 -2.24 -15.78
N GLY A 109 -5.95 -3.08 -15.75
CA GLY A 109 -4.56 -2.64 -15.96
C GLY A 109 -3.94 -1.95 -14.74
N ASP A 110 -4.52 -2.14 -13.55
CA ASP A 110 -4.25 -1.33 -12.35
C ASP A 110 -4.07 -2.24 -11.11
N GLY A 111 -3.09 -3.12 -11.16
CA GLY A 111 -2.83 -4.08 -10.07
C GLY A 111 -2.17 -3.48 -8.82
N PHE A 112 -1.49 -2.33 -8.96
CA PHE A 112 -0.77 -1.68 -7.86
C PHE A 112 -0.93 -0.16 -7.91
N ILE A 113 -1.07 0.45 -6.73
CA ILE A 113 -1.04 1.92 -6.57
C ILE A 113 0.32 2.44 -7.06
N GLY A 114 0.33 3.57 -7.74
CA GLY A 114 1.54 4.22 -8.22
C GLY A 114 2.16 3.66 -9.50
N MET A 115 1.66 2.56 -10.05
CA MET A 115 2.17 2.03 -11.34
C MET A 115 1.50 2.66 -12.56
N ARG A 116 0.20 2.91 -12.52
CA ARG A 116 -0.57 3.53 -13.61
C ARG A 116 -1.63 4.51 -13.13
N SER A 117 -2.00 4.42 -11.85
CA SER A 117 -2.91 5.32 -11.18
C SER A 117 -2.15 6.34 -10.35
N ASN A 118 -2.88 7.23 -9.72
CA ASN A 118 -2.34 8.29 -8.90
C ASN A 118 -1.37 7.78 -7.84
N GLY A 119 -0.16 8.32 -7.82
CA GLY A 119 0.79 8.08 -6.75
C GLY A 119 0.30 8.68 -5.43
N THR A 120 0.74 8.09 -4.34
CA THR A 120 0.31 8.50 -2.98
C THR A 120 1.32 9.40 -2.25
N GLN A 121 2.42 9.79 -2.88
CA GLN A 121 3.26 10.89 -2.42
C GLN A 121 2.66 12.24 -2.88
N ALA A 122 1.46 12.54 -2.37
CA ALA A 122 0.62 13.68 -2.75
C ALA A 122 -0.21 14.15 -1.55
N GLU A 123 -0.98 15.22 -1.71
CA GLU A 123 -1.93 15.68 -0.67
C GLU A 123 -3.22 14.85 -0.67
N TYR A 124 -3.62 14.34 -1.83
CA TYR A 124 -4.82 13.51 -2.02
C TYR A 124 -4.55 12.40 -3.03
N ALA A 125 -5.28 11.31 -2.92
CA ALA A 125 -5.25 10.22 -3.88
C ALA A 125 -6.63 9.60 -4.12
N ARG A 126 -6.88 9.18 -5.36
CA ARG A 126 -7.99 8.30 -5.70
C ARG A 126 -7.54 6.86 -5.47
N ILE A 127 -8.38 6.09 -4.80
CA ILE A 127 -8.13 4.69 -4.51
C ILE A 127 -9.20 3.83 -5.18
N PRO A 128 -8.81 3.04 -6.20
CA PRO A 128 -9.72 2.10 -6.86
C PRO A 128 -10.13 0.95 -5.93
N PHE A 129 -11.33 0.42 -6.13
CA PHE A 129 -11.85 -0.73 -5.37
C PHE A 129 -11.68 -0.54 -3.86
N ALA A 130 -12.21 0.56 -3.33
CA ALA A 130 -11.99 0.99 -1.95
C ALA A 130 -12.26 -0.10 -0.91
N ASP A 131 -13.33 -0.88 -1.08
CA ASP A 131 -13.71 -1.95 -0.14
C ASP A 131 -12.67 -3.06 0.01
N GLY A 132 -11.91 -3.36 -1.04
CA GLY A 132 -10.86 -4.36 -1.00
C GLY A 132 -9.45 -3.80 -0.81
N THR A 133 -9.27 -2.49 -1.02
CA THR A 133 -7.94 -1.84 -1.00
C THR A 133 -7.68 -1.08 0.30
N LEU A 134 -8.74 -0.58 0.97
CA LEU A 134 -8.64 0.22 2.19
C LEU A 134 -9.04 -0.57 3.43
N VAL A 135 -8.29 -0.42 4.51
CA VAL A 135 -8.60 -0.98 5.82
C VAL A 135 -8.86 0.18 6.79
N LYS A 136 -10.09 0.24 7.30
CA LYS A 136 -10.48 1.23 8.30
C LYS A 136 -9.82 0.95 9.64
N THR A 137 -9.28 1.99 10.30
CA THR A 137 -8.80 1.90 11.68
C THR A 137 -9.98 1.90 12.66
N PRO A 138 -9.85 1.23 13.82
CA PRO A 138 -10.93 1.19 14.83
C PRO A 138 -11.33 2.57 15.38
N ALA A 139 -10.36 3.50 15.40
CA ALA A 139 -10.56 4.89 15.82
C ALA A 139 -9.63 5.80 15.01
N TYR A 140 -9.89 7.11 15.03
CA TYR A 140 -8.98 8.08 14.42
C TYR A 140 -7.65 8.06 15.19
N PRO A 141 -6.50 7.84 14.51
CA PRO A 141 -5.23 7.65 15.19
C PRO A 141 -4.68 8.95 15.80
N THR A 142 -3.91 8.84 16.87
CA THR A 142 -3.09 9.94 17.37
C THR A 142 -1.89 10.17 16.47
N ALA A 143 -1.27 11.35 16.56
CA ALA A 143 -0.06 11.66 15.81
C ALA A 143 1.08 10.64 16.04
N GLU A 144 1.17 10.07 17.25
CA GLU A 144 2.16 9.05 17.60
C GLU A 144 1.88 7.69 16.93
N GLN A 145 0.62 7.39 16.64
CA GLN A 145 0.23 6.12 15.98
C GLN A 145 0.44 6.15 14.47
N ILE A 146 0.42 7.33 13.85
CA ILE A 146 0.55 7.48 12.39
C ILE A 146 1.79 6.78 11.82
N PRO A 147 3.03 6.97 12.35
CA PRO A 147 4.21 6.28 11.82
C PRO A 147 4.13 4.75 11.96
N HIS A 148 3.47 4.24 13.00
CA HIS A 148 3.32 2.79 13.20
C HIS A 148 2.31 2.19 12.21
N LEU A 149 1.21 2.91 11.93
CA LEU A 149 0.21 2.49 10.95
C LEU A 149 0.77 2.50 9.53
N MET A 150 1.70 3.41 9.23
CA MET A 150 2.37 3.45 7.92
C MET A 150 3.04 2.12 7.55
N ALA A 151 3.69 1.45 8.51
CA ALA A 151 4.33 0.16 8.26
C ALA A 151 3.34 -0.93 7.81
N ALA A 152 2.07 -0.81 8.17
CA ALA A 152 1.02 -1.77 7.79
C ALA A 152 0.53 -1.57 6.34
N SER A 153 0.86 -0.45 5.69
CA SER A 153 0.48 -0.19 4.30
C SER A 153 1.16 -1.15 3.31
N ASP A 154 2.43 -1.53 3.55
CA ASP A 154 3.20 -2.44 2.70
C ASP A 154 4.12 -3.35 3.51
N VAL A 155 5.17 -2.76 4.10
CA VAL A 155 6.38 -3.50 4.53
C VAL A 155 6.10 -4.56 5.60
N LEU A 156 5.19 -4.29 6.54
CA LEU A 156 4.80 -5.25 7.56
C LEU A 156 4.03 -6.43 6.95
N GLY A 157 3.05 -6.15 6.08
CA GLY A 157 2.27 -7.17 5.38
C GLY A 157 3.13 -8.04 4.47
N THR A 158 4.07 -7.42 3.74
CA THR A 158 5.03 -8.10 2.87
C THR A 158 5.96 -9.01 3.68
N GLY A 159 6.50 -8.53 4.79
CA GLY A 159 7.34 -9.34 5.68
C GLY A 159 6.56 -10.46 6.38
N TRP A 160 5.34 -10.19 6.82
CA TRP A 160 4.45 -11.20 7.41
C TRP A 160 4.16 -12.32 6.41
N TYR A 161 3.79 -11.96 5.18
CA TYR A 161 3.56 -12.93 4.12
C TYR A 161 4.79 -13.81 3.86
N ALA A 162 6.00 -13.22 3.86
CA ALA A 162 7.23 -13.99 3.71
C ALA A 162 7.42 -15.03 4.83
N ALA A 163 7.12 -14.65 6.08
CA ALA A 163 7.19 -15.57 7.23
C ALA A 163 6.15 -16.70 7.13
N ASP A 164 4.92 -16.38 6.71
CA ASP A 164 3.86 -17.36 6.48
C ASP A 164 4.21 -18.32 5.34
N ALA A 165 4.68 -17.80 4.21
CA ALA A 165 5.12 -18.60 3.06
C ALA A 165 6.30 -19.52 3.41
N ALA A 166 7.19 -19.09 4.31
CA ALA A 166 8.26 -19.91 4.87
C ALA A 166 7.74 -20.92 5.91
N LYS A 167 6.45 -20.94 6.20
CA LYS A 167 5.81 -21.80 7.21
C LYS A 167 6.45 -21.63 8.58
N ALA A 168 6.71 -20.40 8.98
CA ALA A 168 7.16 -20.08 10.32
C ALA A 168 6.17 -20.59 11.36
N GLY A 169 6.70 -21.17 12.46
CA GLY A 169 5.83 -21.75 13.48
C GLY A 169 6.62 -22.52 14.52
N PRO A 170 5.94 -23.18 15.49
CA PRO A 170 6.58 -23.99 16.52
C PRO A 170 7.51 -25.04 15.93
N GLY A 171 8.67 -25.24 16.54
CA GLY A 171 9.71 -26.17 16.10
C GLY A 171 10.50 -25.70 14.88
N LYS A 172 10.33 -24.46 14.40
CA LYS A 172 10.99 -23.94 13.21
C LYS A 172 12.08 -22.92 13.57
N ALA A 173 13.20 -23.02 12.84
CA ALA A 173 14.20 -21.97 12.76
C ALA A 173 14.03 -21.22 11.44
N ILE A 174 13.94 -19.90 11.49
CA ILE A 174 13.73 -19.01 10.34
C ILE A 174 14.98 -18.15 10.17
N VAL A 175 15.46 -18.06 8.94
CA VAL A 175 16.52 -17.13 8.56
C VAL A 175 15.95 -16.05 7.68
N VAL A 176 16.16 -14.80 8.06
CA VAL A 176 15.76 -13.59 7.30
C VAL A 176 17.04 -12.97 6.73
N VAL A 177 17.10 -12.78 5.42
CA VAL A 177 18.22 -12.13 4.74
C VAL A 177 17.83 -10.70 4.43
N GLY A 178 18.42 -9.75 5.15
CA GLY A 178 18.16 -8.32 5.05
C GLY A 178 17.43 -7.75 6.27
N ASP A 179 17.96 -6.67 6.80
CA ASP A 179 17.55 -5.99 8.03
C ASP A 179 16.79 -4.66 7.77
N GLY A 180 16.31 -4.50 6.54
CA GLY A 180 15.41 -3.40 6.17
C GLY A 180 13.98 -3.60 6.70
N ALA A 181 13.09 -2.65 6.42
CA ALA A 181 11.73 -2.63 6.96
C ALA A 181 10.94 -3.93 6.68
N VAL A 182 11.05 -4.51 5.49
CA VAL A 182 10.43 -5.80 5.14
C VAL A 182 11.04 -6.95 5.94
N GLY A 183 12.38 -6.99 6.07
CA GLY A 183 13.05 -8.01 6.88
C GLY A 183 12.65 -7.96 8.35
N LEU A 184 12.60 -6.76 8.94
CA LEU A 184 12.10 -6.57 10.31
C LEU A 184 10.62 -6.97 10.42
N GLY A 185 9.79 -6.68 9.41
CA GLY A 185 8.41 -7.15 9.31
C GLY A 185 8.33 -8.70 9.29
N ALA A 186 9.24 -9.37 8.57
CA ALA A 186 9.33 -10.83 8.56
C ALA A 186 9.75 -11.41 9.92
N VAL A 187 10.66 -10.75 10.65
CA VAL A 187 11.02 -11.13 12.03
C VAL A 187 9.81 -11.04 12.95
N ILE A 188 9.04 -9.95 12.86
CA ILE A 188 7.81 -9.78 13.64
C ILE A 188 6.81 -10.88 13.30
N GLY A 189 6.56 -11.12 12.00
CA GLY A 189 5.66 -12.17 11.52
C GLY A 189 6.09 -13.55 12.01
N ALA A 190 7.37 -13.93 11.83
CA ALA A 190 7.90 -15.22 12.26
C ALA A 190 7.77 -15.42 13.77
N LYS A 191 8.02 -14.37 14.56
CA LYS A 191 7.85 -14.40 16.02
C LYS A 191 6.38 -14.63 16.41
N GLN A 192 5.45 -13.92 15.79
CA GLN A 192 4.01 -14.05 16.07
C GLN A 192 3.46 -15.41 15.64
N LEU A 193 3.98 -15.98 14.57
CA LEU A 193 3.65 -17.34 14.10
C LEU A 193 4.29 -18.44 14.96
N GLY A 194 5.14 -18.09 15.94
CA GLY A 194 5.66 -19.01 16.94
C GLY A 194 6.98 -19.69 16.55
N ALA A 195 7.77 -19.11 15.65
CA ALA A 195 9.11 -19.64 15.35
C ALA A 195 9.99 -19.64 16.60
N GLU A 196 10.70 -20.75 16.85
CA GLU A 196 11.54 -20.92 18.04
C GLU A 196 12.87 -20.15 17.93
N LYS A 197 13.41 -20.06 16.72
CA LYS A 197 14.67 -19.37 16.45
C LYS A 197 14.53 -18.50 15.21
N ILE A 198 14.94 -17.25 15.33
CA ILE A 198 14.95 -16.30 14.21
C ILE A 198 16.37 -15.71 14.13
N ILE A 199 16.95 -15.77 12.95
CA ILE A 199 18.27 -15.23 12.62
C ILE A 199 18.06 -14.20 11.52
N ILE A 200 18.56 -12.99 11.68
CA ILE A 200 18.53 -11.92 10.70
C ILE A 200 19.95 -11.50 10.37
#